data_d0698c1cc7f40483413fbe40fdbab771
#
_entry.id   d0698c1cc7f40483413fbe40fdbab771
#
_cell.length_a   1.000
_cell.length_b   1.000
_cell.length_c   1.000
_cell.angle_alpha   90.00
_cell.angle_beta   90.00
_cell.angle_gamma   90.00
#
_symmetry.space_group_name_H-M   'P 1'
#
loop_
_entity.id
_entity.type
_entity.pdbx_description
1 polymer ?
#
loop_
_entity_poly.entity_id
_entity_poly.type
_entity_poly.pdbx_seq_one_letter_code
_entity_poly.pdbx_strand_id
1 'polypeptide(L)'
;GWQRPRLFCTSEDQFTQSFILPYLIPMLENAGANVFTPRERDTQKQEIIVDNDDNRNTTNSLYLEVKSRKAQWEKTALPGFAQQKRIYTEGENPFHDGTARFAQTEKKKNKAFAEWVPDIPETGEYAVYVSYQSLPNSVSDAKYLVFHNGGVAEFKVNQRIGGGTWVYLGTFTFDKGSNDYGMVVLSNESREKGVVCADAVRFGGGMGNIARGGQVSGLPRYLEGARYSAQWAGMPYPVYAGYKGQNDLSDDINVRSRTINYLSGGSVFNPKEPGLGVPLEMSMALHSDAGFRTDDRIVGTLGIYTTHFNDGKLAAGTNRYASRDLADLFLTRLQQDIRSTFNADWTRRSMWNRNYSETRLPAVPSTIVELLSHQNFADMRLGHDPKFKFTASRALYKSILQYICTQHNKEYVVQPLPVHNFSVRFGKKKNTLELSWQGVDDPLEPTAKAQQ
;
A
#
# COMPACT_ATOMS: atom_id res chain seq x y z
N GLY A 1 -8.47 14.95 7.89
CA GLY A 1 -7.72 15.47 6.75
C GLY A 1 -8.40 16.66 6.09
N TRP A 2 -7.62 17.45 5.42
CA TRP A 2 -8.13 18.60 4.64
C TRP A 2 -8.73 18.08 3.34
N GLN A 3 -9.98 18.45 3.08
CA GLN A 3 -10.76 17.99 1.93
C GLN A 3 -11.40 19.17 1.22
N ARG A 4 -11.53 19.05 -0.09
CA ARG A 4 -12.33 19.98 -0.88
C ARG A 4 -13.82 19.81 -0.56
N PRO A 5 -14.65 20.82 -0.83
CA PRO A 5 -16.09 20.69 -0.69
C PRO A 5 -16.62 19.45 -1.40
N ARG A 6 -17.57 18.79 -0.77
CA ARG A 6 -18.22 17.61 -1.37
C ARG A 6 -19.04 18.02 -2.60
N LEU A 7 -18.81 17.28 -3.67
CA LEU A 7 -19.63 17.34 -4.86
C LEU A 7 -20.18 15.95 -5.14
N PHE A 8 -21.43 15.88 -5.54
CA PHE A 8 -22.11 14.60 -5.78
C PHE A 8 -21.95 13.62 -4.59
N CYS A 9 -22.15 14.15 -3.38
CA CYS A 9 -22.12 13.39 -2.11
C CYS A 9 -20.77 12.72 -1.76
N THR A 10 -19.67 13.07 -2.42
CA THR A 10 -18.35 12.50 -2.13
C THR A 10 -17.29 13.59 -1.94
N SER A 11 -16.28 13.29 -1.13
CA SER A 11 -15.06 14.10 -1.04
C SER A 11 -14.00 13.54 -1.99
N GLU A 12 -13.04 14.38 -2.38
CA GLU A 12 -11.99 14.00 -3.35
C GLU A 12 -11.22 12.75 -2.93
N ASP A 13 -10.87 12.65 -1.66
CA ASP A 13 -10.11 11.52 -1.12
C ASP A 13 -10.92 10.21 -1.13
N GLN A 14 -12.19 10.23 -0.74
CA GLN A 14 -13.06 9.06 -0.83
C GLN A 14 -13.32 8.67 -2.29
N PHE A 15 -13.47 9.66 -3.16
CA PHE A 15 -13.65 9.44 -4.58
C PHE A 15 -12.44 8.73 -5.18
N THR A 16 -11.22 9.25 -4.97
CA THR A 16 -9.99 8.63 -5.51
C THR A 16 -9.68 7.27 -4.88
N GLN A 17 -9.94 7.08 -3.57
CA GLN A 17 -9.85 5.76 -2.94
C GLN A 17 -10.71 4.71 -3.62
N SER A 18 -11.90 5.09 -4.15
CA SER A 18 -12.79 4.16 -4.84
C SER A 18 -12.25 3.62 -6.18
N PHE A 19 -11.18 4.17 -6.71
CA PHE A 19 -10.41 3.64 -7.85
C PHE A 19 -9.22 2.82 -7.36
N ILE A 20 -8.53 3.30 -6.35
CA ILE A 20 -7.24 2.77 -5.91
C ILE A 20 -7.41 1.47 -5.13
N LEU A 21 -8.24 1.48 -4.07
CA LEU A 21 -8.34 0.34 -3.16
C LEU A 21 -8.95 -0.90 -3.80
N PRO A 22 -10.12 -0.83 -4.50
CA PRO A 22 -10.74 -2.03 -5.04
C PRO A 22 -10.21 -2.48 -6.40
N TYR A 23 -9.49 -1.62 -7.12
CA TYR A 23 -9.09 -1.93 -8.51
C TYR A 23 -7.57 -1.82 -8.72
N LEU A 24 -6.98 -0.63 -8.58
CA LEU A 24 -5.59 -0.40 -9.00
C LEU A 24 -4.59 -1.21 -8.17
N ILE A 25 -4.70 -1.16 -6.84
CA ILE A 25 -3.79 -1.87 -5.96
C ILE A 25 -3.84 -3.39 -6.18
N PRO A 26 -5.01 -4.06 -6.21
CA PRO A 26 -5.07 -5.48 -6.50
C PRO A 26 -4.48 -5.85 -7.87
N MET A 27 -4.68 -5.04 -8.91
CA MET A 27 -4.07 -5.29 -10.22
C MET A 27 -2.55 -5.23 -10.17
N LEU A 28 -1.99 -4.26 -9.46
CA LEU A 28 -0.53 -4.11 -9.30
C LEU A 28 0.07 -5.25 -8.48
N GLU A 29 -0.55 -5.61 -7.36
CA GLU A 29 -0.07 -6.69 -6.48
C GLU A 29 -0.16 -8.06 -7.16
N ASN A 30 -1.23 -8.31 -7.91
CA ASN A 30 -1.36 -9.52 -8.73
C ASN A 30 -0.30 -9.60 -9.85
N ALA A 31 0.24 -8.48 -10.28
CA ALA A 31 1.39 -8.42 -11.20
C ALA A 31 2.75 -8.52 -10.48
N GLY A 32 2.76 -8.69 -9.16
CA GLY A 32 3.96 -8.84 -8.34
C GLY A 32 4.57 -7.55 -7.81
N ALA A 33 3.85 -6.42 -7.89
CA ALA A 33 4.32 -5.17 -7.31
C ALA A 33 4.13 -5.13 -5.79
N ASN A 34 5.09 -4.51 -5.09
CA ASN A 34 4.90 -4.10 -3.70
C ASN A 34 4.35 -2.66 -3.71
N VAL A 35 3.12 -2.48 -3.24
CA VAL A 35 2.44 -1.19 -3.26
C VAL A 35 2.41 -0.57 -1.87
N PHE A 36 2.96 0.64 -1.75
CA PHE A 36 2.96 1.43 -0.53
C PHE A 36 1.99 2.59 -0.68
N THR A 37 1.17 2.82 0.35
CA THR A 37 0.23 3.93 0.41
C THR A 37 0.56 4.83 1.61
N PRO A 38 0.50 6.15 1.48
CA PRO A 38 0.74 7.05 2.61
C PRO A 38 -0.44 7.14 3.58
N ARG A 39 -1.54 6.44 3.29
CA ARG A 39 -2.74 6.33 4.13
C ARG A 39 -3.05 4.86 4.38
N GLU A 40 -3.83 4.59 5.43
CA GLU A 40 -4.34 3.24 5.67
C GLU A 40 -5.16 2.75 4.47
N ARG A 41 -4.88 1.54 4.03
CA ARG A 41 -5.54 0.91 2.88
C ARG A 41 -6.67 -0.04 3.27
N ASP A 42 -6.64 -0.55 4.51
CA ASP A 42 -7.68 -1.43 5.02
C ASP A 42 -8.88 -0.62 5.50
N THR A 43 -10.04 -0.99 5.01
CA THR A 43 -11.33 -0.37 5.38
C THR A 43 -11.95 -1.00 6.62
N GLN A 44 -11.35 -2.06 7.18
CA GLN A 44 -11.79 -2.69 8.42
C GLN A 44 -11.66 -1.72 9.60
N LYS A 45 -12.74 -1.55 10.36
CA LYS A 45 -12.78 -0.68 11.54
C LYS A 45 -12.20 -1.34 12.78
N GLN A 46 -12.19 -2.66 12.81
CA GLN A 46 -11.55 -3.41 13.88
C GLN A 46 -10.04 -3.45 13.65
N GLU A 47 -9.29 -3.47 14.75
CA GLU A 47 -7.84 -3.64 14.74
C GLU A 47 -7.45 -4.53 15.91
N ILE A 48 -6.67 -5.55 15.64
CA ILE A 48 -6.08 -6.41 16.64
C ILE A 48 -4.57 -6.37 16.45
N ILE A 49 -3.83 -6.04 17.48
CA ILE A 49 -2.39 -6.07 17.48
C ILE A 49 -1.95 -7.13 18.47
N VAL A 50 -1.10 -8.04 18.00
CA VAL A 50 -0.44 -9.04 18.83
C VAL A 50 1.05 -8.71 18.82
N ASP A 51 1.61 -8.51 20.02
CA ASP A 51 2.95 -7.95 20.22
C ASP A 51 3.77 -8.85 21.14
N ASN A 52 5.10 -8.87 20.95
CA ASN A 52 6.01 -9.61 21.82
C ASN A 52 6.16 -9.01 23.22
N ASP A 53 5.86 -7.75 23.42
CA ASP A 53 5.88 -7.05 24.72
C ASP A 53 4.55 -7.11 25.46
N ASP A 54 3.70 -8.03 25.10
CA ASP A 54 2.32 -8.23 25.49
C ASP A 54 2.00 -7.97 26.97
N ASN A 55 1.84 -6.73 27.32
CA ASN A 55 1.41 -6.35 28.68
C ASN A 55 -0.02 -5.79 28.69
N ARG A 56 -0.70 -5.68 27.56
CA ARG A 56 -1.99 -5.00 27.44
C ARG A 56 -2.99 -5.65 26.50
N ASN A 57 -2.73 -6.85 26.05
CA ASN A 57 -3.74 -7.62 25.37
C ASN A 57 -4.83 -7.94 26.38
N THR A 58 -5.81 -7.06 26.43
CA THR A 58 -7.05 -7.24 27.21
C THR A 58 -7.93 -8.34 26.64
N THR A 59 -7.45 -9.02 25.60
CA THR A 59 -8.12 -10.06 24.81
C THR A 59 -7.38 -11.38 24.96
N ASN A 60 -7.93 -12.46 24.42
CA ASN A 60 -7.30 -13.78 24.37
C ASN A 60 -6.26 -13.92 23.26
N SER A 61 -5.72 -12.82 22.74
CA SER A 61 -4.61 -12.84 21.76
C SER A 61 -3.33 -13.31 22.44
N LEU A 62 -2.50 -14.07 21.70
CA LEU A 62 -1.29 -14.69 22.25
C LEU A 62 -0.09 -14.47 21.34
N TYR A 63 1.04 -14.08 21.93
CA TYR A 63 2.36 -14.18 21.31
C TYR A 63 3.12 -15.36 21.92
N LEU A 64 3.68 -16.21 21.09
CA LEU A 64 4.39 -17.43 21.53
C LEU A 64 5.73 -17.56 20.82
N GLU A 65 6.75 -18.01 21.56
CA GLU A 65 8.06 -18.37 21.02
C GLU A 65 8.32 -19.87 21.14
N VAL A 66 8.41 -20.53 20.01
CA VAL A 66 8.82 -21.93 19.93
C VAL A 66 10.32 -21.99 19.69
N LYS A 67 11.06 -22.53 20.64
CA LYS A 67 12.51 -22.67 20.60
C LYS A 67 12.90 -23.99 19.94
N SER A 68 14.07 -24.04 19.35
CA SER A 68 14.71 -25.27 18.90
C SER A 68 15.94 -25.59 19.76
N ARG A 69 16.56 -26.74 19.49
CA ARG A 69 17.82 -27.09 20.18
C ARG A 69 18.98 -26.15 19.84
N LYS A 70 18.91 -25.44 18.71
CA LYS A 70 20.00 -24.60 18.18
C LYS A 70 19.66 -23.12 18.07
N ALA A 71 18.37 -22.77 18.02
CA ALA A 71 17.93 -21.40 17.88
C ALA A 71 16.96 -21.02 19.00
N GLN A 72 17.23 -19.89 19.61
CA GLN A 72 16.41 -19.26 20.65
C GLN A 72 16.10 -17.85 20.20
N TRP A 73 14.99 -17.33 20.68
CA TRP A 73 14.63 -15.93 20.50
C TRP A 73 15.33 -15.09 21.55
N GLU A 74 15.96 -14.01 21.11
CA GLU A 74 16.70 -13.07 21.95
C GLU A 74 16.17 -11.66 21.72
N LYS A 75 16.30 -10.79 22.72
CA LYS A 75 15.90 -9.38 22.62
C LYS A 75 16.93 -8.63 21.74
N THR A 76 16.45 -7.77 20.84
CA THR A 76 17.31 -6.86 20.08
C THR A 76 17.81 -5.70 20.94
N ALA A 77 18.89 -5.03 20.50
CA ALA A 77 19.33 -3.77 21.10
C ALA A 77 18.51 -2.55 20.61
N LEU A 78 17.78 -2.70 19.49
CA LEU A 78 16.92 -1.66 18.94
C LEU A 78 15.54 -1.71 19.60
N PRO A 79 14.85 -0.57 19.74
CA PRO A 79 13.47 -0.54 20.19
C PRO A 79 12.56 -1.27 19.18
N GLY A 80 11.39 -1.68 19.63
CA GLY A 80 10.33 -2.27 18.83
C GLY A 80 9.02 -1.52 19.01
N PHE A 81 7.98 -2.08 18.42
CA PHE A 81 6.61 -1.62 18.61
C PHE A 81 6.11 -2.03 20.00
N ALA A 82 5.33 -1.17 20.64
CA ALA A 82 4.40 -1.55 21.69
C ALA A 82 3.25 -0.56 21.78
N GLN A 83 2.04 -1.06 21.86
CA GLN A 83 0.87 -0.21 22.07
C GLN A 83 0.70 0.13 23.58
N GLN A 84 1.51 1.04 24.08
CA GLN A 84 1.45 1.45 25.50
C GLN A 84 0.27 2.35 25.84
N LYS A 85 -0.31 3.01 24.83
CA LYS A 85 -1.40 3.98 24.99
C LYS A 85 -2.56 3.64 24.05
N ARG A 86 -3.78 4.01 24.48
CA ARG A 86 -4.95 3.96 23.58
C ARG A 86 -4.95 5.12 22.59
N ILE A 87 -4.47 6.29 23.01
CA ILE A 87 -4.42 7.52 22.21
C ILE A 87 -2.99 8.05 22.28
N TYR A 88 -2.44 8.39 21.13
CA TYR A 88 -1.13 8.98 20.96
C TYR A 88 -1.26 10.46 20.64
N THR A 89 -0.38 11.28 21.19
CA THR A 89 -0.27 12.71 20.87
C THR A 89 0.81 12.96 19.84
N GLU A 90 0.87 14.17 19.33
CA GLU A 90 1.88 14.56 18.35
C GLU A 90 3.30 14.37 18.90
N GLY A 91 4.17 13.75 18.10
CA GLY A 91 5.55 13.46 18.48
C GLY A 91 5.78 12.08 19.09
N GLU A 92 4.73 11.40 19.54
CA GLU A 92 4.86 10.04 20.07
C GLU A 92 4.94 9.00 18.94
N ASN A 93 5.74 7.96 19.17
CA ASN A 93 5.98 6.90 18.18
C ASN A 93 5.90 5.51 18.86
N PRO A 94 4.86 4.71 18.57
CA PRO A 94 4.70 3.40 19.18
C PRO A 94 5.82 2.40 18.84
N PHE A 95 6.58 2.62 17.76
CA PHE A 95 7.74 1.79 17.38
C PHE A 95 9.00 2.05 18.22
N HIS A 96 8.92 2.97 19.18
CA HIS A 96 9.99 3.23 20.16
C HIS A 96 9.60 2.84 21.59
N ASP A 97 8.40 2.36 21.80
CA ASP A 97 7.83 2.09 23.10
C ASP A 97 8.05 0.64 23.58
N GLY A 98 8.43 -0.25 22.68
CA GLY A 98 8.57 -1.68 22.90
C GLY A 98 9.96 -2.23 22.60
N THR A 99 10.00 -3.54 22.45
CA THR A 99 11.20 -4.32 22.12
C THR A 99 10.94 -5.22 20.93
N ALA A 100 12.00 -5.64 20.24
CA ALA A 100 11.86 -6.65 19.20
C ALA A 100 12.73 -7.88 19.54
N ARG A 101 12.42 -9.01 18.92
CA ARG A 101 13.05 -10.30 19.14
C ARG A 101 13.79 -10.73 17.87
N PHE A 102 14.88 -11.49 18.00
CA PHE A 102 15.54 -12.09 16.85
C PHE A 102 15.93 -13.54 17.14
N ALA A 103 16.06 -14.32 16.06
CA ALA A 103 16.60 -15.67 16.13
C ALA A 103 17.59 -15.90 14.99
N GLN A 104 18.63 -16.70 15.24
CA GLN A 104 19.59 -17.14 14.22
C GLN A 104 18.88 -18.02 13.19
N THR A 105 19.24 -17.86 11.92
CA THR A 105 18.63 -18.64 10.84
C THR A 105 19.13 -20.09 10.78
N GLU A 106 18.25 -20.97 10.38
CA GLU A 106 18.50 -22.41 10.15
C GLU A 106 17.94 -22.84 8.79
N LYS A 107 18.64 -23.75 8.08
CA LYS A 107 18.24 -24.12 6.72
C LYS A 107 17.00 -25.03 6.66
N LYS A 108 16.96 -26.14 7.40
CA LYS A 108 15.86 -27.14 7.31
C LYS A 108 15.49 -27.84 8.62
N LYS A 109 16.42 -27.99 9.55
CA LYS A 109 16.22 -28.73 10.80
C LYS A 109 16.33 -27.78 11.99
N ASN A 110 15.69 -28.14 13.11
CA ASN A 110 15.72 -27.34 14.36
C ASN A 110 15.17 -25.92 14.16
N LYS A 111 14.01 -25.81 13.53
CA LYS A 111 13.33 -24.53 13.32
C LYS A 111 12.82 -23.98 14.64
N ALA A 112 12.97 -22.68 14.80
CA ALA A 112 12.29 -21.88 15.83
C ALA A 112 11.19 -21.06 15.16
N PHE A 113 10.12 -20.74 15.90
CA PHE A 113 9.00 -19.98 15.40
C PHE A 113 8.62 -18.87 16.40
N ALA A 114 8.18 -17.75 15.86
CA ALA A 114 7.39 -16.76 16.59
C ALA A 114 5.97 -16.80 16.01
N GLU A 115 4.98 -16.82 16.88
CA GLU A 115 3.58 -17.04 16.53
C GLU A 115 2.73 -15.92 17.13
N TRP A 116 1.85 -15.34 16.33
CA TRP A 116 0.90 -14.30 16.72
C TRP A 116 -0.50 -14.80 16.44
N VAL A 117 -1.24 -15.11 17.52
CA VAL A 117 -2.62 -15.61 17.49
C VAL A 117 -3.54 -14.48 17.90
N PRO A 118 -4.29 -13.86 16.97
CA PRO A 118 -5.23 -12.79 17.30
C PRO A 118 -6.50 -13.34 17.93
N ASP A 119 -7.16 -12.55 18.78
CA ASP A 119 -8.56 -12.75 19.16
C ASP A 119 -9.44 -11.87 18.27
N ILE A 120 -9.89 -12.44 17.18
CA ILE A 120 -10.68 -11.73 16.14
C ILE A 120 -12.08 -11.42 16.67
N PRO A 121 -12.50 -10.14 16.75
CA PRO A 121 -13.79 -9.77 17.33
C PRO A 121 -15.02 -10.19 16.51
N GLU A 122 -14.87 -10.25 15.19
CA GLU A 122 -15.92 -10.65 14.25
C GLU A 122 -15.34 -11.32 13.02
N THR A 123 -16.00 -12.31 12.47
CA THR A 123 -15.57 -12.94 11.20
C THR A 123 -15.60 -11.92 10.07
N GLY A 124 -14.49 -11.81 9.32
CA GLY A 124 -14.38 -10.83 8.25
C GLY A 124 -13.02 -10.80 7.58
N GLU A 125 -12.83 -9.84 6.70
CA GLU A 125 -11.56 -9.59 6.02
C GLU A 125 -10.72 -8.59 6.83
N TYR A 126 -9.45 -8.91 7.03
CA TYR A 126 -8.47 -8.11 7.74
C TYR A 126 -7.17 -8.06 6.95
N ALA A 127 -6.65 -6.87 6.73
CA ALA A 127 -5.29 -6.73 6.25
C ALA A 127 -4.31 -7.15 7.35
N VAL A 128 -3.28 -7.88 6.97
CA VAL A 128 -2.21 -8.35 7.87
C VAL A 128 -0.96 -7.53 7.62
N TYR A 129 -0.45 -6.92 8.69
CA TYR A 129 0.80 -6.17 8.68
C TYR A 129 1.75 -6.77 9.71
N VAL A 130 3.01 -6.84 9.37
CA VAL A 130 4.08 -7.26 10.29
C VAL A 130 5.02 -6.10 10.57
N SER A 131 5.60 -6.10 11.77
CA SER A 131 6.71 -5.22 12.10
C SER A 131 7.94 -6.02 12.51
N TYR A 132 9.11 -5.43 12.31
CA TYR A 132 10.41 -5.98 12.66
C TYR A 132 11.45 -4.87 12.67
N GLN A 133 12.65 -5.16 13.17
CA GLN A 133 13.81 -4.26 13.04
C GLN A 133 14.76 -4.77 11.95
N SER A 134 15.24 -3.87 11.11
CA SER A 134 16.29 -4.18 10.14
C SER A 134 17.64 -4.21 10.85
N LEU A 135 18.14 -5.41 11.15
CA LEU A 135 19.43 -5.63 11.80
C LEU A 135 20.53 -5.77 10.75
N PRO A 136 21.81 -5.49 11.08
CA PRO A 136 22.91 -5.56 10.12
C PRO A 136 23.07 -6.93 9.42
N ASN A 137 22.65 -7.99 10.07
CA ASN A 137 22.69 -9.38 9.58
C ASN A 137 21.31 -9.96 9.28
N SER A 138 20.28 -9.14 9.14
CA SER A 138 18.95 -9.58 8.70
C SER A 138 18.99 -10.26 7.33
N VAL A 139 18.14 -11.27 7.15
CA VAL A 139 18.01 -11.99 5.88
C VAL A 139 17.02 -11.33 4.94
N SER A 140 17.14 -11.62 3.63
CA SER A 140 16.21 -11.09 2.61
C SER A 140 15.03 -12.02 2.32
N ASP A 141 14.96 -13.18 2.95
CA ASP A 141 13.95 -14.22 2.71
C ASP A 141 13.27 -14.71 3.99
N ALA A 142 13.07 -13.82 4.97
CA ALA A 142 12.36 -14.16 6.21
C ALA A 142 10.97 -14.73 5.89
N LYS A 143 10.72 -15.95 6.36
CA LYS A 143 9.55 -16.72 5.99
C LYS A 143 8.39 -16.50 6.95
N TYR A 144 7.36 -15.79 6.48
CA TYR A 144 6.09 -15.64 7.17
C TYR A 144 5.04 -16.58 6.58
N LEU A 145 4.22 -17.15 7.45
CA LEU A 145 3.04 -17.95 7.11
C LEU A 145 1.83 -17.28 7.73
N VAL A 146 0.83 -16.97 6.91
CA VAL A 146 -0.47 -16.45 7.36
C VAL A 146 -1.48 -17.58 7.24
N PHE A 147 -1.92 -18.10 8.37
CA PHE A 147 -3.02 -19.06 8.46
C PHE A 147 -4.33 -18.30 8.50
N HIS A 148 -5.25 -18.60 7.62
CA HIS A 148 -6.51 -17.88 7.46
C HIS A 148 -7.64 -18.83 7.00
N ASN A 149 -8.87 -18.35 7.00
CA ASN A 149 -10.03 -19.12 6.55
C ASN A 149 -10.00 -19.33 5.03
N GLY A 150 -9.27 -20.28 4.57
CA GLY A 150 -9.04 -20.59 3.15
C GLY A 150 -7.70 -21.27 2.94
N GLY A 151 -6.88 -21.36 3.98
CA GLY A 151 -5.62 -22.07 3.93
C GLY A 151 -4.43 -21.34 4.56
N VAL A 152 -3.29 -21.46 3.92
CA VAL A 152 -2.04 -20.85 4.38
C VAL A 152 -1.37 -20.12 3.23
N ALA A 153 -1.08 -18.84 3.45
CA ALA A 153 -0.30 -18.02 2.52
C ALA A 153 1.15 -17.88 3.02
N GLU A 154 2.12 -18.12 2.14
CA GLU A 154 3.56 -17.99 2.44
C GLU A 154 4.11 -16.71 1.85
N PHE A 155 4.87 -15.95 2.66
CA PHE A 155 5.57 -14.74 2.26
C PHE A 155 7.05 -14.82 2.57
N LYS A 156 7.87 -14.22 1.70
CA LYS A 156 9.29 -13.99 1.95
C LYS A 156 9.51 -12.49 2.06
N VAL A 157 9.81 -12.06 3.26
CA VAL A 157 10.00 -10.64 3.58
C VAL A 157 11.48 -10.32 3.66
N ASN A 158 11.91 -9.29 2.93
CA ASN A 158 13.27 -8.79 3.02
C ASN A 158 13.40 -7.91 4.26
N GLN A 159 13.87 -8.48 5.36
CA GLN A 159 14.06 -7.77 6.63
C GLN A 159 15.29 -6.87 6.69
N ARG A 160 16.09 -6.80 5.63
CA ARG A 160 17.20 -5.83 5.51
C ARG A 160 16.71 -4.39 5.33
N ILE A 161 15.44 -4.24 4.93
CA ILE A 161 14.80 -2.96 4.60
C ILE A 161 13.41 -2.90 5.27
N GLY A 162 12.86 -1.70 5.43
CA GLY A 162 11.49 -1.53 5.92
C GLY A 162 11.29 -1.82 7.41
N GLY A 163 12.35 -1.90 8.21
CA GLY A 163 12.23 -2.10 9.66
C GLY A 163 11.70 -0.86 10.38
N GLY A 164 10.98 -1.07 11.49
CA GLY A 164 10.41 0.00 12.30
C GLY A 164 9.16 0.66 11.72
N THR A 165 8.42 -0.07 10.89
CA THR A 165 7.12 0.35 10.35
C THR A 165 6.21 -0.86 10.09
N TRP A 166 4.97 -0.61 9.72
CA TRP A 166 4.03 -1.64 9.28
C TRP A 166 4.32 -2.07 7.84
N VAL A 167 4.61 -3.36 7.65
CA VAL A 167 4.81 -3.98 6.34
C VAL A 167 3.60 -4.86 6.01
N TYR A 168 2.87 -4.50 4.98
CA TYR A 168 1.67 -5.22 4.53
C TYR A 168 2.04 -6.56 3.89
N LEU A 169 1.33 -7.63 4.27
CA LEU A 169 1.47 -8.95 3.66
C LEU A 169 0.32 -9.29 2.71
N GLY A 170 -0.92 -9.02 3.12
CA GLY A 170 -2.12 -9.36 2.36
C GLY A 170 -3.38 -9.09 3.17
N THR A 171 -4.54 -9.20 2.53
CA THR A 171 -5.85 -9.15 3.18
C THR A 171 -6.47 -10.55 3.13
N PHE A 172 -6.93 -11.06 4.28
CA PHE A 172 -7.40 -12.42 4.44
C PHE A 172 -8.65 -12.47 5.29
N THR A 173 -9.46 -13.50 5.08
CA THR A 173 -10.63 -13.77 5.93
C THR A 173 -10.20 -14.55 7.17
N PHE A 174 -10.61 -14.05 8.34
CA PHE A 174 -10.42 -14.71 9.63
C PHE A 174 -11.79 -14.97 10.29
N ASP A 175 -11.89 -16.08 11.00
CA ASP A 175 -13.05 -16.39 11.83
C ASP A 175 -12.91 -15.71 13.19
N LYS A 176 -14.06 -15.39 13.79
CA LYS A 176 -14.14 -14.83 15.13
C LYS A 176 -13.47 -15.72 16.18
N GLY A 177 -12.78 -15.08 17.13
CA GLY A 177 -12.10 -15.71 18.25
C GLY A 177 -10.62 -16.04 17.97
N SER A 178 -9.97 -16.68 18.91
CA SER A 178 -8.60 -17.17 18.78
C SER A 178 -8.63 -18.59 18.24
N ASN A 179 -7.95 -18.83 17.12
CA ASN A 179 -7.99 -20.10 16.40
C ASN A 179 -6.58 -20.52 15.93
N ASP A 180 -6.26 -21.81 16.00
CA ASP A 180 -5.00 -22.36 15.51
C ASP A 180 -4.82 -22.24 13.99
N TYR A 181 -5.92 -21.99 13.27
CA TYR A 181 -5.96 -21.76 11.82
C TYR A 181 -6.15 -20.29 11.43
N GLY A 182 -6.03 -19.37 12.39
CA GLY A 182 -6.15 -17.93 12.19
C GLY A 182 -4.99 -17.19 12.89
N MET A 183 -3.76 -17.33 12.38
CA MET A 183 -2.56 -16.77 13.01
C MET A 183 -1.47 -16.41 12.00
N VAL A 184 -0.47 -15.69 12.45
CA VAL A 184 0.76 -15.44 11.70
C VAL A 184 1.92 -16.15 12.37
N VAL A 185 2.78 -16.77 11.58
CA VAL A 185 3.98 -17.47 12.06
C VAL A 185 5.20 -16.97 11.30
N LEU A 186 6.24 -16.56 12.00
CA LEU A 186 7.57 -16.32 11.45
C LEU A 186 8.46 -17.51 11.76
N SER A 187 9.02 -18.12 10.73
CA SER A 187 10.02 -19.18 10.85
C SER A 187 11.43 -18.60 10.77
N ASN A 188 12.37 -19.14 11.56
CA ASN A 188 13.79 -18.86 11.36
C ASN A 188 14.42 -19.61 10.19
N GLU A 189 13.60 -20.31 9.37
CA GLU A 189 14.08 -20.94 8.14
C GLU A 189 14.50 -19.91 7.11
N SER A 190 15.75 -19.98 6.65
CA SER A 190 16.26 -19.13 5.58
C SER A 190 17.33 -19.88 4.77
N ARG A 191 17.51 -19.50 3.52
CA ARG A 191 18.65 -19.94 2.70
C ARG A 191 19.93 -19.18 3.04
N GLU A 192 19.78 -18.01 3.65
CA GLU A 192 20.86 -17.12 4.05
C GLU A 192 21.28 -17.39 5.50
N LYS A 193 22.54 -17.13 5.80
CA LYS A 193 23.05 -17.11 7.17
C LYS A 193 22.86 -15.70 7.75
N GLY A 194 22.13 -15.60 8.83
CA GLY A 194 21.83 -14.30 9.46
C GLY A 194 20.80 -14.45 10.56
N VAL A 195 19.93 -13.47 10.69
CA VAL A 195 18.85 -13.47 11.66
C VAL A 195 17.51 -13.12 11.02
N VAL A 196 16.45 -13.63 11.60
CA VAL A 196 15.08 -13.13 11.42
C VAL A 196 14.70 -12.32 12.65
N CYS A 197 13.92 -11.25 12.45
CA CYS A 197 13.46 -10.39 13.52
C CYS A 197 11.92 -10.45 13.61
N ALA A 198 11.41 -10.59 14.83
CA ALA A 198 10.00 -10.63 15.20
C ALA A 198 9.69 -9.42 16.10
N ASP A 199 8.52 -8.80 15.86
CA ASP A 199 8.02 -7.69 16.67
C ASP A 199 6.50 -7.85 16.76
N ALA A 200 5.69 -6.90 16.32
CA ALA A 200 4.24 -6.98 16.35
C ALA A 200 3.63 -7.45 15.02
N VAL A 201 2.43 -8.01 15.10
CA VAL A 201 1.55 -8.25 13.95
C VAL A 201 0.22 -7.55 14.18
N ARG A 202 -0.23 -6.79 13.18
CA ARG A 202 -1.49 -6.06 13.18
C ARG A 202 -2.45 -6.69 12.18
N PHE A 203 -3.69 -6.88 12.61
CA PHE A 203 -4.83 -7.35 11.82
C PHE A 203 -5.87 -6.25 11.77
N GLY A 204 -6.18 -5.77 10.57
CA GLY A 204 -7.18 -4.72 10.34
C GLY A 204 -6.62 -3.30 10.36
N GLY A 205 -7.44 -2.38 9.83
CA GLY A 205 -7.11 -0.95 9.72
C GLY A 205 -7.33 -0.16 11.00
N GLY A 206 -8.43 -0.43 11.69
CA GLY A 206 -8.79 0.18 12.95
C GLY A 206 -9.37 1.59 12.88
N MET A 207 -9.63 2.13 14.06
CA MET A 207 -10.04 3.52 14.27
C MET A 207 -8.83 4.41 14.50
N GLY A 208 -8.93 5.68 14.09
CA GLY A 208 -7.90 6.67 14.35
C GLY A 208 -7.66 6.87 15.85
N ASN A 209 -6.40 6.80 16.25
CA ASN A 209 -5.96 6.90 17.64
C ASN A 209 -4.89 7.99 17.87
N ILE A 210 -4.67 8.84 16.89
CA ILE A 210 -3.78 9.99 17.02
C ILE A 210 -4.61 11.23 17.37
N ALA A 211 -4.31 11.87 18.49
CA ALA A 211 -4.95 13.13 18.89
C ALA A 211 -4.21 14.33 18.30
N ARG A 212 -4.96 15.27 17.77
CA ARG A 212 -4.50 16.60 17.38
C ARG A 212 -5.46 17.65 17.91
N GLY A 213 -4.91 18.71 18.48
CA GLY A 213 -5.75 19.70 19.18
C GLY A 213 -6.54 19.10 20.36
N GLY A 214 -6.00 18.07 21.00
CA GLY A 214 -6.61 17.39 22.16
C GLY A 214 -7.71 16.38 21.82
N GLN A 215 -7.98 16.10 20.54
CA GLN A 215 -9.06 15.18 20.14
C GLN A 215 -8.59 14.22 19.03
N VAL A 216 -9.10 13.00 19.05
CA VAL A 216 -9.00 12.06 17.92
C VAL A 216 -10.05 12.39 16.87
N SER A 217 -9.83 11.94 15.64
CA SER A 217 -10.74 12.18 14.51
C SER A 217 -12.14 11.58 14.67
N GLY A 218 -12.25 10.48 15.43
CA GLY A 218 -13.46 9.65 15.51
C GLY A 218 -13.75 8.86 14.23
N LEU A 219 -12.84 8.87 13.27
CA LEU A 219 -12.97 8.19 11.98
C LEU A 219 -12.22 6.88 11.95
N PRO A 220 -12.64 5.91 11.12
CA PRO A 220 -11.78 4.81 10.72
C PRO A 220 -10.48 5.34 10.10
N ARG A 221 -9.37 4.65 10.34
CA ARG A 221 -8.02 5.11 9.97
C ARG A 221 -7.87 5.38 8.47
N TYR A 222 -8.52 4.58 7.61
CA TYR A 222 -8.48 4.79 6.16
C TYR A 222 -9.12 6.12 5.70
N LEU A 223 -9.96 6.74 6.53
CA LEU A 223 -10.57 8.06 6.28
C LEU A 223 -9.76 9.21 6.88
N GLU A 224 -8.72 8.93 7.66
CA GLU A 224 -7.83 9.96 8.18
C GLU A 224 -6.84 10.46 7.12
N GLY A 225 -6.31 11.67 7.31
CA GLY A 225 -5.25 12.22 6.48
C GLY A 225 -3.94 11.43 6.57
N ALA A 226 -3.07 11.59 5.59
CA ALA A 226 -1.78 10.90 5.52
C ALA A 226 -0.87 11.21 6.73
N ARG A 227 -1.02 12.38 7.35
CA ARG A 227 -0.29 12.78 8.53
C ARG A 227 -0.55 11.88 9.75
N TYR A 228 -1.81 11.45 9.94
CA TYR A 228 -2.19 10.51 10.99
C TYR A 228 -1.61 9.11 10.72
N SER A 229 -1.79 8.65 9.49
CA SER A 229 -1.29 7.33 9.08
C SER A 229 0.24 7.23 9.17
N ALA A 230 0.96 8.26 8.77
CA ALA A 230 2.42 8.30 8.85
C ALA A 230 2.91 8.20 10.30
N GLN A 231 2.31 8.94 11.23
CA GLN A 231 2.67 8.82 12.64
C GLN A 231 2.38 7.42 13.20
N TRP A 232 1.20 6.87 12.90
CA TRP A 232 0.81 5.52 13.34
C TRP A 232 1.70 4.43 12.72
N ALA A 233 2.26 4.68 11.55
CA ALA A 233 3.21 3.81 10.87
C ALA A 233 4.67 4.00 11.34
N GLY A 234 4.92 4.71 12.43
CA GLY A 234 6.26 4.87 13.00
C GLY A 234 7.15 5.88 12.28
N MET A 235 6.63 6.68 11.36
CA MET A 235 7.43 7.69 10.68
C MET A 235 7.97 8.73 11.68
N PRO A 236 9.22 9.20 11.53
CA PRO A 236 9.79 10.22 12.40
C PRO A 236 9.01 11.55 12.34
N TYR A 237 9.03 12.30 13.43
CA TYR A 237 8.35 13.60 13.53
C TYR A 237 8.62 14.54 12.36
N PRO A 238 9.85 14.74 11.86
CA PRO A 238 10.10 15.61 10.70
C PRO A 238 9.45 15.16 9.40
N VAL A 239 9.08 13.88 9.27
CA VAL A 239 8.40 13.34 8.10
C VAL A 239 6.94 13.81 8.07
N TYR A 240 6.20 13.67 9.18
CA TYR A 240 4.79 14.00 9.23
C TYR A 240 4.48 15.40 9.82
N ALA A 241 5.45 16.10 10.34
CA ALA A 241 5.33 17.45 10.91
C ALA A 241 6.45 18.37 10.45
N GLY A 242 6.64 18.49 9.14
CA GLY A 242 7.72 19.29 8.56
C GLY A 242 7.60 20.79 8.82
N TYR A 243 6.42 21.28 9.15
CA TYR A 243 6.16 22.62 9.65
C TYR A 243 5.99 22.62 11.19
N LYS A 244 6.49 21.60 11.86
CA LYS A 244 6.48 21.45 13.33
C LYS A 244 5.08 21.50 13.94
N GLY A 245 4.07 21.02 13.21
CA GLY A 245 2.68 21.08 13.65
C GLY A 245 2.04 22.48 13.63
N GLN A 246 2.77 23.50 13.21
CA GLN A 246 2.27 24.87 13.16
C GLN A 246 1.33 25.14 11.98
N ASN A 247 1.38 24.32 10.95
CA ASN A 247 0.52 24.38 9.79
C ASN A 247 0.08 22.98 9.36
N ASP A 248 -1.05 22.54 9.93
CA ASP A 248 -1.59 21.20 9.73
C ASP A 248 -1.88 20.88 8.25
N LEU A 249 -2.40 21.86 7.49
CA LEU A 249 -2.65 21.71 6.06
C LEU A 249 -1.34 21.43 5.29
N SER A 250 -0.31 22.25 5.52
CA SER A 250 0.97 22.10 4.85
C SER A 250 1.68 20.81 5.27
N ASP A 251 1.57 20.41 6.54
CA ASP A 251 2.10 19.14 7.02
C ASP A 251 1.40 17.96 6.34
N ASP A 252 0.05 17.97 6.26
CA ASP A 252 -0.71 16.89 5.61
C ASP A 252 -0.48 16.81 4.09
N ILE A 253 -0.29 17.94 3.40
CA ILE A 253 0.04 17.97 1.98
C ILE A 253 1.45 17.36 1.73
N ASN A 254 2.43 17.74 2.53
CA ASN A 254 3.82 17.37 2.29
C ASN A 254 4.20 15.98 2.82
N VAL A 255 3.49 15.47 3.83
CA VAL A 255 3.80 14.14 4.41
C VAL A 255 3.74 13.04 3.37
N ARG A 256 2.85 13.11 2.39
CA ARG A 256 2.72 12.12 1.31
C ARG A 256 4.05 11.92 0.58
N SER A 257 4.68 13.00 0.16
CA SER A 257 5.99 12.96 -0.51
C SER A 257 7.15 12.65 0.44
N ARG A 258 7.10 13.14 1.67
CA ARG A 258 8.15 12.89 2.67
C ARG A 258 8.18 11.43 3.12
N THR A 259 7.01 10.79 3.22
CA THR A 259 6.91 9.36 3.49
C THR A 259 7.57 8.53 2.38
N ILE A 260 7.35 8.88 1.10
CA ILE A 260 8.04 8.25 -0.04
C ILE A 260 9.56 8.38 0.12
N ASN A 261 10.04 9.56 0.46
CA ASN A 261 11.47 9.81 0.61
C ASN A 261 12.07 9.06 1.80
N TYR A 262 11.35 9.00 2.92
CA TYR A 262 11.82 8.25 4.09
C TYR A 262 11.79 6.73 3.85
N LEU A 263 10.74 6.20 3.21
CA LEU A 263 10.72 4.79 2.83
C LEU A 263 11.89 4.46 1.89
N SER A 264 12.15 5.31 0.88
CA SER A 264 13.18 5.05 -0.14
C SER A 264 14.60 5.45 0.27
N GLY A 265 14.77 6.23 1.33
CA GLY A 265 16.08 6.70 1.80
C GLY A 265 17.04 5.54 2.10
N GLY A 266 18.27 5.64 1.62
CA GLY A 266 19.28 4.58 1.69
C GLY A 266 19.16 3.53 0.57
N SER A 267 18.13 3.57 -0.27
CA SER A 267 17.99 2.69 -1.43
C SER A 267 18.78 3.20 -2.64
N VAL A 268 18.85 2.37 -3.69
CA VAL A 268 19.49 2.75 -4.98
C VAL A 268 18.77 3.92 -5.67
N PHE A 269 17.51 4.17 -5.35
CA PHE A 269 16.73 5.26 -5.93
C PHE A 269 16.79 6.55 -5.11
N ASN A 270 17.22 6.47 -3.83
CA ASN A 270 17.42 7.62 -2.94
C ASN A 270 18.65 7.40 -2.03
N PRO A 271 19.86 7.34 -2.59
CA PRO A 271 21.04 6.84 -1.87
C PRO A 271 21.62 7.81 -0.83
N LYS A 272 21.27 9.10 -0.88
CA LYS A 272 21.89 10.14 -0.05
C LYS A 272 21.11 10.45 1.23
N GLU A 273 19.82 10.22 1.21
CA GLU A 273 18.95 10.49 2.35
C GLU A 273 18.85 9.26 3.27
N PRO A 274 18.84 9.43 4.58
CA PRO A 274 18.58 8.32 5.49
C PRO A 274 17.12 7.87 5.39
N GLY A 275 16.88 6.57 5.57
CA GLY A 275 15.52 6.03 5.54
C GLY A 275 15.48 4.52 5.73
N LEU A 276 14.40 3.91 5.26
CA LEU A 276 14.12 2.49 5.47
C LEU A 276 14.66 1.58 4.35
N GLY A 277 15.34 2.11 3.35
CA GLY A 277 16.01 1.36 2.29
C GLY A 277 15.09 0.73 1.25
N VAL A 278 13.78 1.04 1.26
CA VAL A 278 12.81 0.44 0.34
C VAL A 278 13.05 0.97 -1.08
N PRO A 279 13.33 0.11 -2.08
CA PRO A 279 13.64 0.55 -3.43
C PRO A 279 12.39 0.94 -4.21
N LEU A 280 11.76 2.06 -3.84
CA LEU A 280 10.61 2.61 -4.58
C LEU A 280 11.08 3.12 -5.94
N GLU A 281 10.46 2.63 -7.02
CA GLU A 281 10.89 2.95 -8.39
C GLU A 281 10.17 4.16 -8.96
N MET A 282 8.94 4.40 -8.50
CA MET A 282 8.11 5.53 -8.91
C MET A 282 7.03 5.85 -7.88
N SER A 283 6.41 7.00 -8.03
CA SER A 283 5.18 7.34 -7.29
C SER A 283 4.14 7.98 -8.20
N MET A 284 2.87 7.83 -7.83
CA MET A 284 1.73 8.45 -8.50
C MET A 284 0.77 9.02 -7.45
N ALA A 285 0.33 10.24 -7.65
CA ALA A 285 -0.77 10.82 -6.89
C ALA A 285 -2.02 10.87 -7.78
N LEU A 286 -3.09 10.24 -7.35
CA LEU A 286 -4.38 10.28 -8.04
C LEU A 286 -5.26 11.34 -7.41
N HIS A 287 -5.66 12.31 -8.22
CA HIS A 287 -6.48 13.45 -7.87
C HIS A 287 -7.71 13.58 -8.75
N SER A 288 -8.60 14.48 -8.40
CA SER A 288 -9.64 15.02 -9.25
C SER A 288 -9.57 16.54 -9.29
N ASP A 289 -9.56 17.11 -10.48
CA ASP A 289 -9.46 18.55 -10.71
C ASP A 289 -10.74 19.31 -10.31
N ALA A 290 -10.63 20.60 -10.15
CA ALA A 290 -11.73 21.52 -9.83
C ALA A 290 -12.19 22.35 -11.06
N GLY A 291 -11.79 21.96 -12.27
CA GLY A 291 -12.27 22.61 -13.50
C GLY A 291 -13.75 22.30 -13.78
N PHE A 292 -14.49 23.23 -14.39
CA PHE A 292 -15.84 22.97 -14.81
C PHE A 292 -16.12 23.60 -16.17
N ARG A 293 -17.19 23.13 -16.82
CA ARG A 293 -17.69 23.67 -18.07
C ARG A 293 -19.18 23.97 -17.93
N THR A 294 -19.61 25.03 -18.60
CA THR A 294 -21.03 25.45 -18.61
C THR A 294 -21.84 24.76 -19.72
N ASP A 295 -21.15 24.00 -20.59
CA ASP A 295 -21.71 23.42 -21.80
C ASP A 295 -21.79 21.88 -21.75
N ASP A 296 -21.80 21.30 -20.58
CA ASP A 296 -21.87 19.84 -20.32
C ASP A 296 -20.81 18.98 -21.06
N ARG A 297 -19.77 19.62 -21.62
CA ARG A 297 -18.65 18.89 -22.20
C ARG A 297 -17.69 18.35 -21.16
N ILE A 298 -16.97 17.32 -21.52
CA ILE A 298 -15.93 16.72 -20.70
C ILE A 298 -14.78 17.70 -20.42
N VAL A 299 -14.31 17.78 -19.20
CA VAL A 299 -13.03 18.41 -18.83
C VAL A 299 -11.88 17.44 -19.10
N GLY A 300 -12.00 16.19 -18.69
CA GLY A 300 -11.07 15.12 -18.98
C GLY A 300 -9.83 15.10 -18.09
N THR A 301 -8.81 14.36 -18.52
CA THR A 301 -7.63 14.01 -17.72
C THR A 301 -6.46 14.96 -17.95
N LEU A 302 -5.78 15.34 -16.85
CA LEU A 302 -4.57 16.17 -16.82
C LEU A 302 -3.45 15.46 -16.10
N GLY A 303 -2.24 15.46 -16.64
CA GLY A 303 -1.01 15.02 -15.99
C GLY A 303 -0.16 16.19 -15.54
N ILE A 304 0.36 16.15 -14.32
CA ILE A 304 1.23 17.19 -13.78
C ILE A 304 2.56 16.57 -13.35
N TYR A 305 3.64 17.22 -13.72
CA TYR A 305 5.01 16.80 -13.40
C TYR A 305 5.89 18.03 -13.12
N THR A 306 7.11 17.82 -12.62
CA THR A 306 8.09 18.89 -12.39
C THR A 306 9.44 18.50 -12.95
N THR A 307 9.99 19.31 -13.86
CA THR A 307 11.37 19.15 -14.38
C THR A 307 12.35 20.19 -13.82
N HIS A 308 11.87 21.38 -13.47
CA HIS A 308 12.72 22.51 -13.04
C HIS A 308 12.90 22.53 -11.50
N PHE A 309 13.44 21.44 -10.95
CA PHE A 309 13.74 21.33 -9.53
C PHE A 309 15.00 20.48 -9.36
N ASN A 310 15.89 20.87 -8.43
CA ASN A 310 17.14 20.16 -8.13
C ASN A 310 17.97 19.90 -9.42
N ASP A 311 18.24 20.96 -10.18
CA ASP A 311 18.98 20.93 -11.44
C ASP A 311 18.47 19.91 -12.47
N GLY A 312 17.17 19.67 -12.47
CA GLY A 312 16.51 18.71 -13.36
C GLY A 312 16.75 17.25 -13.03
N LYS A 313 17.24 16.94 -11.80
CA LYS A 313 17.60 15.58 -11.39
C LYS A 313 16.76 15.09 -10.21
N LEU A 314 16.52 13.79 -10.18
CA LEU A 314 16.03 13.03 -9.06
C LEU A 314 17.18 12.61 -8.13
N ALA A 315 16.89 12.03 -6.97
CA ALA A 315 17.90 11.74 -5.95
C ALA A 315 19.01 10.79 -6.41
N ALA A 316 18.70 9.81 -7.25
CA ALA A 316 19.66 8.89 -7.88
C ALA A 316 20.42 9.49 -9.07
N GLY A 317 20.21 10.77 -9.39
CA GLY A 317 20.83 11.44 -10.55
C GLY A 317 20.05 11.27 -11.87
N THR A 318 19.00 10.50 -11.90
CA THR A 318 18.10 10.33 -13.05
C THR A 318 17.46 11.67 -13.42
N ASN A 319 17.33 11.94 -14.73
CA ASN A 319 16.69 13.14 -15.23
C ASN A 319 15.19 13.16 -14.89
N ARG A 320 14.67 14.31 -14.44
CA ARG A 320 13.25 14.50 -14.11
C ARG A 320 12.31 14.39 -15.32
N TYR A 321 12.82 14.32 -16.53
CA TYR A 321 12.01 13.95 -17.69
C TYR A 321 11.38 12.55 -17.55
N ALA A 322 11.94 11.66 -16.72
CA ALA A 322 11.29 10.40 -16.36
C ALA A 322 9.89 10.60 -15.76
N SER A 323 9.68 11.67 -14.97
CA SER A 323 8.36 12.04 -14.46
C SER A 323 7.41 12.54 -15.56
N ARG A 324 7.95 13.26 -16.56
CA ARG A 324 7.16 13.69 -17.73
C ARG A 324 6.73 12.49 -18.58
N ASP A 325 7.62 11.58 -18.83
CA ASP A 325 7.34 10.40 -19.66
C ASP A 325 6.32 9.49 -18.97
N LEU A 326 6.40 9.38 -17.65
CA LEU A 326 5.40 8.69 -16.83
C LEU A 326 4.02 9.37 -16.93
N ALA A 327 3.94 10.70 -16.84
CA ALA A 327 2.70 11.45 -17.01
C ALA A 327 2.10 11.28 -18.40
N ASP A 328 2.93 11.32 -19.45
CA ASP A 328 2.53 11.13 -20.86
C ASP A 328 1.92 9.74 -21.07
N LEU A 329 2.55 8.72 -20.49
CA LEU A 329 2.07 7.35 -20.58
C LEU A 329 0.71 7.16 -19.91
N PHE A 330 0.51 7.71 -18.71
CA PHE A 330 -0.79 7.68 -18.03
C PHE A 330 -1.88 8.35 -18.87
N LEU A 331 -1.64 9.56 -19.35
CA LEU A 331 -2.61 10.31 -20.14
C LEU A 331 -2.98 9.60 -21.44
N THR A 332 -1.99 9.03 -22.13
CA THR A 332 -2.19 8.33 -23.38
C THR A 332 -3.06 7.09 -23.21
N ARG A 333 -2.75 6.26 -22.20
CA ARG A 333 -3.51 5.04 -21.92
C ARG A 333 -4.92 5.35 -21.42
N LEU A 334 -5.07 6.30 -20.48
CA LEU A 334 -6.38 6.72 -19.98
C LEU A 334 -7.27 7.22 -21.13
N GLN A 335 -6.75 8.10 -21.99
CA GLN A 335 -7.52 8.59 -23.13
C GLN A 335 -7.93 7.45 -24.07
N GLN A 336 -7.01 6.57 -24.42
CA GLN A 336 -7.26 5.43 -25.31
C GLN A 336 -8.39 4.54 -24.79
N ASP A 337 -8.26 4.09 -23.54
CA ASP A 337 -9.18 3.14 -22.94
C ASP A 337 -10.57 3.76 -22.69
N ILE A 338 -10.60 5.01 -22.21
CA ILE A 338 -11.86 5.69 -21.95
C ILE A 338 -12.59 6.05 -23.24
N ARG A 339 -11.89 6.51 -24.27
CA ARG A 339 -12.50 6.83 -25.56
C ARG A 339 -13.12 5.62 -26.23
N SER A 340 -12.45 4.51 -26.19
CA SER A 340 -12.94 3.28 -26.83
C SER A 340 -14.13 2.66 -26.10
N THR A 341 -14.27 2.89 -24.79
CA THR A 341 -15.24 2.18 -23.96
C THR A 341 -16.43 3.03 -23.55
N PHE A 342 -16.23 4.33 -23.31
CA PHE A 342 -17.24 5.19 -22.68
C PHE A 342 -17.59 6.43 -23.49
N ASN A 343 -16.61 7.24 -23.89
CA ASN A 343 -16.86 8.52 -24.53
C ASN A 343 -15.73 8.90 -25.48
N ALA A 344 -16.04 8.91 -26.78
CA ALA A 344 -15.09 9.28 -27.86
C ALA A 344 -14.51 10.69 -27.69
N ASP A 345 -15.21 11.58 -27.00
CA ASP A 345 -14.79 12.98 -26.76
C ASP A 345 -13.97 13.15 -25.50
N TRP A 346 -13.58 12.05 -24.81
CA TRP A 346 -12.75 12.16 -23.62
C TRP A 346 -11.46 12.92 -23.87
N THR A 347 -11.24 13.99 -23.14
CA THR A 347 -10.18 14.94 -23.41
C THR A 347 -8.89 14.55 -22.72
N ARG A 348 -7.81 14.42 -23.49
CA ARG A 348 -6.43 14.44 -22.99
C ARG A 348 -6.00 15.90 -22.97
N ARG A 349 -5.88 16.48 -21.78
CA ARG A 349 -5.45 17.87 -21.60
C ARG A 349 -3.93 17.99 -21.81
N SER A 350 -3.44 19.20 -22.05
CA SER A 350 -2.00 19.45 -22.11
C SER A 350 -1.36 19.19 -20.76
N MET A 351 -0.24 18.48 -20.75
CA MET A 351 0.52 18.20 -19.53
C MET A 351 1.07 19.51 -18.91
N TRP A 352 1.02 19.59 -17.59
CA TRP A 352 1.52 20.76 -16.86
C TRP A 352 2.87 20.47 -16.20
N ASN A 353 3.89 21.24 -16.57
CA ASN A 353 5.13 21.31 -15.83
C ASN A 353 4.97 22.33 -14.70
N ARG A 354 4.59 21.84 -13.50
CA ARG A 354 4.25 22.70 -12.35
C ARG A 354 4.88 22.19 -11.07
N ASN A 355 5.25 23.12 -10.20
CA ASN A 355 5.97 22.90 -8.97
C ASN A 355 5.03 22.57 -7.79
N TYR A 356 4.35 21.43 -7.84
CA TYR A 356 3.56 20.92 -6.72
C TYR A 356 4.41 20.04 -5.80
N SER A 357 4.03 19.89 -4.53
CA SER A 357 4.79 19.08 -3.57
C SER A 357 4.91 17.61 -4.01
N GLU A 358 3.86 17.01 -4.52
CA GLU A 358 3.80 15.61 -4.96
C GLU A 358 4.53 15.33 -6.28
N THR A 359 4.93 16.37 -7.03
CA THR A 359 5.74 16.22 -8.25
C THR A 359 7.18 16.68 -8.05
N ARG A 360 7.43 17.55 -7.08
CA ARG A 360 8.73 18.16 -6.78
C ARG A 360 9.53 17.36 -5.75
N LEU A 361 8.88 17.06 -4.59
CA LEU A 361 9.56 16.54 -3.42
C LEU A 361 9.98 15.07 -3.52
N PRO A 362 9.20 14.15 -4.18
CA PRO A 362 9.62 12.77 -4.25
C PRO A 362 11.01 12.61 -4.89
N ALA A 363 11.81 11.73 -4.28
CA ALA A 363 13.15 11.38 -4.73
C ALA A 363 13.16 10.56 -6.04
N VAL A 364 12.02 9.98 -6.38
CA VAL A 364 11.78 9.07 -7.50
C VAL A 364 10.89 9.72 -8.57
N PRO A 365 10.81 9.16 -9.79
CA PRO A 365 9.88 9.63 -10.82
C PRO A 365 8.45 9.71 -10.28
N SER A 366 7.83 10.89 -10.42
CA SER A 366 6.55 11.19 -9.77
C SER A 366 5.67 12.06 -10.62
N THR A 367 4.38 11.77 -10.60
CA THR A 367 3.36 12.56 -11.33
C THR A 367 2.05 12.61 -10.57
N ILE A 368 1.31 13.71 -10.75
CA ILE A 368 -0.09 13.80 -10.38
C ILE A 368 -0.92 13.49 -11.63
N VAL A 369 -1.91 12.63 -11.45
CA VAL A 369 -2.95 12.37 -12.44
C VAL A 369 -4.25 12.97 -11.91
N GLU A 370 -4.67 14.07 -12.50
CA GLU A 370 -6.02 14.62 -12.34
C GLU A 370 -6.93 13.83 -13.27
N LEU A 371 -7.54 12.76 -12.76
CA LEU A 371 -8.26 11.78 -13.58
C LEU A 371 -9.40 12.42 -14.37
N LEU A 372 -10.17 13.29 -13.68
CA LEU A 372 -11.33 14.00 -14.20
C LEU A 372 -11.61 15.19 -13.30
N SER A 373 -12.62 16.00 -13.62
CA SER A 373 -13.03 17.09 -12.74
C SER A 373 -14.22 16.72 -11.87
N HIS A 374 -14.04 16.81 -10.53
CA HIS A 374 -15.12 16.59 -9.56
C HIS A 374 -16.15 17.73 -9.52
N GLN A 375 -15.91 18.85 -10.21
CA GLN A 375 -16.85 19.95 -10.36
C GLN A 375 -17.62 19.94 -11.68
N ASN A 376 -17.28 19.01 -12.58
CA ASN A 376 -17.92 18.91 -13.89
C ASN A 376 -18.92 17.73 -13.92
N PHE A 377 -20.20 18.02 -14.20
CA PHE A 377 -21.25 17.01 -14.17
C PHE A 377 -20.99 15.87 -15.17
N ALA A 378 -20.57 16.22 -16.40
CA ALA A 378 -20.30 15.22 -17.43
C ALA A 378 -19.19 14.25 -17.03
N ASP A 379 -18.13 14.73 -16.38
CA ASP A 379 -17.03 13.90 -15.87
C ASP A 379 -17.52 13.02 -14.72
N MET A 380 -18.23 13.58 -13.74
CA MET A 380 -18.65 12.87 -12.53
C MET A 380 -19.72 11.81 -12.81
N ARG A 381 -20.54 11.99 -13.83
CA ARG A 381 -21.50 10.97 -14.28
C ARG A 381 -20.80 9.67 -14.67
N LEU A 382 -19.63 9.76 -15.29
CA LEU A 382 -18.78 8.61 -15.57
C LEU A 382 -17.98 8.19 -14.31
N GLY A 383 -17.45 9.17 -13.57
CA GLY A 383 -16.63 8.90 -12.39
C GLY A 383 -17.30 8.04 -11.31
N HIS A 384 -18.63 8.04 -11.23
CA HIS A 384 -19.39 7.16 -10.32
C HIS A 384 -19.73 5.78 -10.91
N ASP A 385 -19.51 5.56 -12.22
CA ASP A 385 -19.76 4.26 -12.84
C ASP A 385 -18.67 3.25 -12.45
N PRO A 386 -19.01 2.09 -11.85
CA PRO A 386 -18.02 1.06 -11.50
C PRO A 386 -17.21 0.53 -12.69
N LYS A 387 -17.81 0.47 -13.89
CA LYS A 387 -17.09 0.04 -15.10
C LYS A 387 -16.06 1.09 -15.52
N PHE A 388 -16.39 2.37 -15.38
CA PHE A 388 -15.44 3.44 -15.62
C PHE A 388 -14.27 3.38 -14.62
N LYS A 389 -14.57 3.15 -13.34
CA LYS A 389 -13.53 3.00 -12.30
C LYS A 389 -12.59 1.84 -12.61
N PHE A 390 -13.13 0.69 -13.00
CA PHE A 390 -12.33 -0.45 -13.41
C PHE A 390 -11.46 -0.11 -14.63
N THR A 391 -12.04 0.46 -15.69
CA THR A 391 -11.31 0.79 -16.93
C THR A 391 -10.21 1.82 -16.70
N ALA A 392 -10.49 2.89 -15.97
CA ALA A 392 -9.49 3.91 -15.65
C ALA A 392 -8.36 3.33 -14.78
N SER A 393 -8.69 2.53 -13.76
CA SER A 393 -7.69 1.86 -12.92
C SER A 393 -6.86 0.86 -13.72
N ARG A 394 -7.46 0.13 -14.66
CA ARG A 394 -6.74 -0.78 -15.56
C ARG A 394 -5.80 -0.03 -16.50
N ALA A 395 -6.20 1.14 -17.02
CA ALA A 395 -5.34 1.99 -17.82
C ALA A 395 -4.11 2.48 -17.05
N LEU A 396 -4.31 2.89 -15.79
CA LEU A 396 -3.22 3.25 -14.87
C LEU A 396 -2.31 2.05 -14.58
N TYR A 397 -2.88 0.89 -14.28
CA TYR A 397 -2.13 -0.36 -14.10
C TYR A 397 -1.26 -0.71 -15.31
N LYS A 398 -1.83 -0.68 -16.51
CA LYS A 398 -1.09 -0.95 -17.76
C LYS A 398 0.08 0.03 -17.96
N SER A 399 -0.13 1.30 -17.62
CA SER A 399 0.90 2.33 -17.72
C SER A 399 2.04 2.08 -16.74
N ILE A 400 1.73 1.76 -15.47
CA ILE A 400 2.75 1.44 -14.45
C ILE A 400 3.53 0.19 -14.87
N LEU A 401 2.84 -0.87 -15.26
CA LEU A 401 3.47 -2.11 -15.70
C LEU A 401 4.42 -1.88 -16.89
N GLN A 402 3.95 -1.16 -17.91
CA GLN A 402 4.78 -0.81 -19.07
C GLN A 402 5.98 0.02 -18.67
N TYR A 403 5.79 1.06 -17.82
CA TYR A 403 6.87 1.92 -17.35
C TYR A 403 7.96 1.11 -16.65
N ILE A 404 7.58 0.32 -15.63
CA ILE A 404 8.52 -0.48 -14.82
C ILE A 404 9.23 -1.54 -15.70
N CYS A 405 8.50 -2.28 -16.52
CA CYS A 405 9.09 -3.28 -17.42
C CYS A 405 10.10 -2.65 -18.39
N THR A 406 9.80 -1.46 -18.92
CA THR A 406 10.72 -0.72 -19.80
C THR A 406 12.00 -0.33 -19.06
N GLN A 407 11.92 0.14 -17.79
CA GLN A 407 13.11 0.47 -17.00
C GLN A 407 14.01 -0.75 -16.76
N HIS A 408 13.42 -1.94 -16.70
CA HIS A 408 14.14 -3.21 -16.52
C HIS A 408 14.46 -3.94 -17.81
N ASN A 409 14.23 -3.34 -18.98
CA ASN A 409 14.38 -4.00 -20.29
C ASN A 409 13.63 -5.33 -20.40
N LYS A 410 12.41 -5.39 -19.85
CA LYS A 410 11.52 -6.55 -19.87
C LYS A 410 10.32 -6.28 -20.76
N GLU A 411 9.83 -7.31 -21.41
CA GLU A 411 8.50 -7.29 -22.02
C GLU A 411 7.45 -7.26 -20.90
N TYR A 412 6.37 -6.53 -21.13
CA TYR A 412 5.25 -6.51 -20.21
C TYR A 412 4.09 -7.34 -20.75
N VAL A 413 3.44 -8.07 -19.86
CA VAL A 413 2.25 -8.88 -20.15
C VAL A 413 1.14 -8.44 -19.20
N VAL A 414 0.07 -7.93 -19.77
CA VAL A 414 -1.08 -7.44 -19.01
C VAL A 414 -1.94 -8.61 -18.53
N GLN A 415 -2.47 -8.53 -17.33
CA GLN A 415 -3.41 -9.52 -16.80
C GLN A 415 -4.64 -9.63 -17.72
N PRO A 416 -5.17 -10.85 -17.94
CA PRO A 416 -6.46 -11.03 -18.62
C PRO A 416 -7.60 -10.25 -17.97
N LEU A 417 -8.62 -9.96 -18.74
CA LEU A 417 -9.88 -9.47 -18.17
C LEU A 417 -10.54 -10.55 -17.31
N PRO A 418 -11.38 -10.16 -16.32
CA PRO A 418 -12.18 -11.11 -15.56
C PRO A 418 -13.01 -12.00 -16.48
N VAL A 419 -13.10 -13.28 -16.15
CA VAL A 419 -13.88 -14.24 -16.90
C VAL A 419 -15.38 -13.97 -16.79
N HIS A 420 -16.13 -14.33 -17.81
CA HIS A 420 -17.59 -14.31 -17.78
C HIS A 420 -18.16 -15.70 -17.47
N ASN A 421 -19.41 -15.75 -17.05
CA ASN A 421 -20.18 -16.98 -16.83
C ASN A 421 -19.42 -17.99 -15.93
N PHE A 422 -18.71 -17.47 -14.92
CA PHE A 422 -18.04 -18.33 -13.95
C PHE A 422 -19.07 -19.13 -13.16
N SER A 423 -18.93 -20.43 -13.16
CA SER A 423 -19.79 -21.30 -12.35
C SER A 423 -18.98 -22.41 -11.66
N VAL A 424 -19.46 -22.80 -10.49
CA VAL A 424 -18.89 -23.86 -9.66
C VAL A 424 -19.98 -24.91 -9.44
N ARG A 425 -19.68 -26.17 -9.71
CA ARG A 425 -20.60 -27.31 -9.48
C ARG A 425 -19.86 -28.42 -8.74
N PHE A 426 -20.58 -29.23 -8.01
CA PHE A 426 -20.01 -30.46 -7.48
C PHE A 426 -19.65 -31.39 -8.64
N GLY A 427 -18.45 -31.90 -8.64
CA GLY A 427 -17.97 -32.84 -9.65
C GLY A 427 -18.57 -34.23 -9.46
N LYS A 428 -18.48 -35.04 -10.51
CA LYS A 428 -18.97 -36.44 -10.49
C LYS A 428 -18.19 -37.32 -9.50
N LYS A 429 -16.93 -36.97 -9.21
CA LYS A 429 -16.14 -37.68 -8.20
C LYS A 429 -16.34 -37.02 -6.84
N LYS A 430 -16.36 -37.86 -5.78
CA LYS A 430 -16.46 -37.38 -4.39
C LYS A 430 -15.33 -36.37 -4.10
N ASN A 431 -15.65 -35.27 -3.42
CA ASN A 431 -14.72 -34.21 -3.04
C ASN A 431 -14.05 -33.48 -4.23
N THR A 432 -14.72 -33.38 -5.38
CA THR A 432 -14.25 -32.58 -6.51
C THR A 432 -15.27 -31.50 -6.85
N LEU A 433 -14.74 -30.36 -7.33
CA LEU A 433 -15.51 -29.26 -7.91
C LEU A 433 -15.19 -29.19 -9.40
N GLU A 434 -16.20 -28.93 -10.21
CA GLU A 434 -16.06 -28.56 -11.61
C GLU A 434 -16.23 -27.06 -11.74
N LEU A 435 -15.23 -26.39 -12.29
CA LEU A 435 -15.25 -24.97 -12.59
C LEU A 435 -15.47 -24.80 -14.08
N SER A 436 -16.35 -23.90 -14.47
CA SER A 436 -16.50 -23.48 -15.85
C SER A 436 -16.56 -21.97 -15.97
N TRP A 437 -15.98 -21.44 -17.04
CA TRP A 437 -15.95 -20.01 -17.33
C TRP A 437 -15.81 -19.77 -18.82
N GLN A 438 -16.06 -18.52 -19.21
CA GLN A 438 -15.81 -18.01 -20.54
C GLN A 438 -14.73 -16.93 -20.50
N GLY A 439 -13.66 -17.09 -21.27
CA GLY A 439 -12.62 -16.08 -21.40
C GLY A 439 -13.15 -14.79 -22.04
N VAL A 440 -12.49 -13.68 -21.75
CA VAL A 440 -12.81 -12.37 -22.32
C VAL A 440 -11.57 -11.83 -22.99
N ASP A 441 -11.68 -11.52 -24.29
CA ASP A 441 -10.62 -10.84 -25.01
C ASP A 441 -10.57 -9.37 -24.64
N ASP A 442 -9.35 -8.83 -24.49
CA ASP A 442 -9.14 -7.39 -24.34
C ASP A 442 -8.70 -6.81 -25.69
N PRO A 443 -9.60 -6.13 -26.42
CA PRO A 443 -9.26 -5.58 -27.74
C PRO A 443 -8.24 -4.42 -27.67
N LEU A 444 -8.07 -3.83 -26.48
CA LEU A 444 -7.13 -2.72 -26.25
C LEU A 444 -5.76 -3.20 -25.78
N GLU A 445 -5.62 -4.51 -25.46
CA GLU A 445 -4.37 -5.05 -24.93
C GLU A 445 -4.12 -6.47 -25.45
N PRO A 446 -3.42 -6.60 -26.58
CA PRO A 446 -3.16 -7.90 -27.20
C PRO A 446 -2.36 -8.88 -26.33
N THR A 447 -1.62 -8.38 -25.32
CA THR A 447 -0.83 -9.21 -24.40
C THR A 447 -1.70 -9.87 -23.31
N ALA A 448 -2.92 -9.36 -23.08
CA ALA A 448 -3.82 -9.79 -22.01
C ALA A 448 -4.59 -11.08 -22.38
N LYS A 449 -3.86 -12.12 -22.76
CA LYS A 449 -4.48 -13.42 -23.09
C LYS A 449 -4.47 -14.36 -21.91
N ALA A 450 -5.65 -14.93 -21.60
CA ALA A 450 -5.72 -16.03 -20.64
C ALA A 450 -4.93 -17.23 -21.20
N GLN A 451 -3.96 -17.71 -20.43
CA GLN A 451 -3.30 -18.97 -20.69
C GLN A 451 -4.04 -20.06 -19.89
N GLN A 452 -4.34 -21.17 -20.53
CA GLN A 452 -4.96 -22.33 -19.88
C GLN A 452 -3.97 -23.05 -18.97
#